data_cbc83e05be9f4a322422ade7b19d5b09
#
_entry.id   cbc83e05be9f4a322422ade7b19d5b09
#
_cell.length_a   1.000
_cell.length_b   1.000
_cell.length_c   1.000
_cell.angle_alpha   90.00
_cell.angle_beta   90.00
_cell.angle_gamma   90.00
#
_symmetry.space_group_name_H-M   'P 1'
#
loop_
_entity.id
_entity.type
_entity.pdbx_description
1 polymer ?
#
loop_
_entity_poly.entity_id
_entity_poly.type
_entity_poly.pdbx_seq_one_letter_code
_entity_poly.pdbx_strand_id
1 'polypeptide(L)'
;AYDREKRTSFDVARTVFNGEKVQALPVGNYSSNAPFIYVVAGILVLISFFFLYNSNRRFRESVNRSLFRTYNFFADVRDERILSYGHTVFLAVIVSVTWATILSSLCSHYRDNIVFDNVLSLFLSDGLKEWLVRLVWSPLKFIVVVSGGIFLKLCVLSLVVRMLSVAARGRVYFYHCFSITIWSMLPYVIFIPVAMVLYRLSMETETYIVPVVALILAVSLWVFMRLLKGISIVYDVFPLKVYALGLLVAVAATAALFGYLDYSQSTSLYLKYFVQAMKHAT
;
A
#
# COMPACT_ATOMS: atom_id res chain seq x y z
N ALA A 1 12.82 32.85 21.47
CA ALA A 1 13.50 32.59 22.75
C ALA A 1 13.32 31.10 23.03
N TYR A 2 14.43 30.35 23.00
CA TYR A 2 14.39 28.95 23.43
C TYR A 2 14.29 28.96 24.96
N ASP A 3 13.14 28.49 25.46
CA ASP A 3 12.93 28.32 26.87
C ASP A 3 13.89 27.22 27.39
N ARG A 4 14.92 27.61 28.11
CA ARG A 4 15.93 26.70 28.67
C ARG A 4 15.41 26.07 29.95
N GLU A 5 14.25 25.44 29.94
CA GLU A 5 13.82 24.63 31.05
C GLU A 5 14.78 23.47 31.26
N LYS A 6 15.30 23.34 32.48
CA LYS A 6 16.19 22.26 32.86
C LYS A 6 15.45 20.93 32.72
N ARG A 7 15.95 20.06 31.87
CA ARG A 7 15.39 18.70 31.75
C ARG A 7 15.69 17.92 33.03
N THR A 8 14.80 17.04 33.44
CA THR A 8 14.99 16.15 34.62
C THR A 8 16.27 15.34 34.54
N SER A 9 16.80 15.04 33.36
CA SER A 9 18.12 14.43 33.16
C SER A 9 19.29 15.29 33.64
N PHE A 10 19.13 16.61 33.64
CA PHE A 10 20.16 17.52 34.18
C PHE A 10 20.24 17.43 35.70
N ASP A 11 19.11 17.32 36.38
CA ASP A 11 19.08 17.21 37.84
C ASP A 11 19.64 15.86 38.30
N VAL A 12 19.37 14.78 37.56
CA VAL A 12 19.97 13.46 37.80
C VAL A 12 21.47 13.49 37.59
N ALA A 13 21.97 14.10 36.51
CA ALA A 13 23.41 14.25 36.30
C ALA A 13 24.07 15.05 37.43
N ARG A 14 23.43 16.13 37.88
CA ARG A 14 23.93 16.97 38.99
C ARG A 14 24.02 16.21 40.32
N THR A 15 22.97 15.42 40.66
CA THR A 15 22.96 14.59 41.87
C THR A 15 24.05 13.51 41.86
N VAL A 16 24.26 12.86 40.67
CA VAL A 16 25.37 11.90 40.48
C VAL A 16 26.72 12.56 40.68
N PHE A 17 26.96 13.74 40.09
CA PHE A 17 28.24 14.48 40.24
C PHE A 17 28.46 14.98 41.67
N ASN A 18 27.41 15.30 42.41
CA ASN A 18 27.51 15.75 43.80
C ASN A 18 27.57 14.59 44.83
N GLY A 19 27.52 13.33 44.38
CA GLY A 19 27.50 12.16 45.28
C GLY A 19 26.22 12.03 46.12
N GLU A 20 25.16 12.72 45.74
CA GLU A 20 23.87 12.68 46.42
C GLU A 20 23.07 11.45 45.97
N LYS A 21 22.11 10.98 46.77
CA LYS A 21 21.24 9.87 46.39
C LYS A 21 20.40 10.25 45.14
N VAL A 22 20.60 9.49 44.04
CA VAL A 22 19.88 9.68 42.79
C VAL A 22 18.39 9.46 43.04
N GLN A 23 17.58 10.47 42.85
CA GLN A 23 16.11 10.31 42.83
C GLN A 23 15.73 9.45 41.62
N ALA A 24 14.93 8.40 41.85
CA ALA A 24 14.40 7.59 40.78
C ALA A 24 13.61 8.50 39.81
N LEU A 25 13.99 8.51 38.57
CA LEU A 25 13.21 9.21 37.53
C LEU A 25 11.81 8.68 37.56
N PRO A 26 10.78 9.55 37.59
CA PRO A 26 9.42 9.08 37.45
C PRO A 26 9.32 8.31 36.13
N VAL A 27 8.93 7.04 36.20
CA VAL A 27 8.64 6.23 35.02
C VAL A 27 7.49 6.94 34.32
N GLY A 28 7.80 7.64 33.24
CA GLY A 28 6.78 8.31 32.45
C GLY A 28 5.77 7.26 31.98
N ASN A 29 4.49 7.47 32.28
CA ASN A 29 3.43 6.70 31.68
C ASN A 29 3.41 7.04 30.18
N TYR A 30 4.22 6.34 29.39
CA TYR A 30 4.16 6.42 27.94
C TYR A 30 2.88 5.69 27.50
N SER A 31 1.78 6.41 27.51
CA SER A 31 0.58 5.96 26.79
C SER A 31 0.83 6.25 25.31
N SER A 32 1.24 5.25 24.55
CA SER A 32 1.22 5.34 23.10
C SER A 32 -0.24 5.46 22.67
N ASN A 33 -0.72 6.68 22.52
CA ASN A 33 -2.04 6.91 21.94
C ASN A 33 -1.96 6.43 20.48
N ALA A 34 -2.43 5.21 20.23
CA ALA A 34 -2.62 4.70 18.88
C ALA A 34 -3.42 5.74 18.09
N PRO A 35 -2.92 6.21 16.93
CA PRO A 35 -3.62 7.26 16.20
C PRO A 35 -5.01 6.77 15.80
N PHE A 36 -6.03 7.30 16.44
CA PHE A 36 -7.44 6.97 16.17
C PHE A 36 -7.85 7.25 14.71
N ILE A 37 -7.02 8.02 14.02
CA ILE A 37 -7.20 8.42 12.62
C ILE A 37 -7.36 7.23 11.65
N TYR A 38 -6.66 6.10 11.88
CA TYR A 38 -6.76 4.91 11.04
C TYR A 38 -8.14 4.27 11.11
N VAL A 39 -8.71 4.22 12.32
CA VAL A 39 -10.06 3.71 12.55
C VAL A 39 -11.08 4.63 11.88
N VAL A 40 -10.95 5.95 12.08
CA VAL A 40 -11.85 6.94 11.46
C VAL A 40 -11.79 6.87 9.93
N ALA A 41 -10.60 6.85 9.35
CA ALA A 41 -10.43 6.73 7.91
C ALA A 41 -11.06 5.44 7.37
N GLY A 42 -10.82 4.31 8.02
CA GLY A 42 -11.40 3.03 7.63
C GLY A 42 -12.93 3.00 7.74
N ILE A 43 -13.50 3.55 8.82
CA ILE A 43 -14.95 3.67 9.00
C ILE A 43 -15.56 4.54 7.89
N LEU A 44 -14.97 5.69 7.58
CA LEU A 44 -15.46 6.56 6.52
C LEU A 44 -15.47 5.87 5.15
N VAL A 45 -14.39 5.15 4.83
CA VAL A 45 -14.30 4.36 3.58
C VAL A 45 -15.34 3.26 3.56
N LEU A 46 -15.52 2.55 4.68
CA LEU A 46 -16.47 1.46 4.80
C LEU A 46 -17.92 1.94 4.68
N ILE A 47 -18.28 3.03 5.38
CA ILE A 47 -19.61 3.65 5.29
C ILE A 47 -19.85 4.12 3.85
N SER A 48 -18.88 4.79 3.21
CA SER A 48 -19.00 5.27 1.84
C SER A 48 -19.23 4.11 0.85
N PHE A 49 -18.50 3.00 1.01
CA PHE A 49 -18.67 1.81 0.18
C PHE A 49 -20.06 1.19 0.37
N PHE A 50 -20.48 0.96 1.61
CA PHE A 50 -21.78 0.35 1.89
C PHE A 50 -22.95 1.28 1.54
N PHE A 51 -22.80 2.59 1.71
CA PHE A 51 -23.80 3.55 1.27
C PHE A 51 -24.05 3.43 -0.23
N LEU A 52 -22.99 3.42 -1.06
CA LEU A 52 -23.16 3.25 -2.50
C LEU A 52 -23.68 1.85 -2.89
N TYR A 53 -23.21 0.82 -2.21
CA TYR A 53 -23.64 -0.56 -2.41
C TYR A 53 -25.13 -0.75 -2.14
N ASN A 54 -25.67 -0.13 -1.09
CA ASN A 54 -27.09 -0.23 -0.73
C ASN A 54 -27.97 0.73 -1.54
N SER A 55 -27.48 1.95 -1.79
CA SER A 55 -28.24 2.99 -2.49
C SER A 55 -28.36 2.72 -4.00
N ASN A 56 -27.35 2.09 -4.61
CA ASN A 56 -27.30 1.95 -6.06
C ASN A 56 -27.32 0.48 -6.50
N ARG A 57 -28.48 0.04 -7.02
CA ARG A 57 -28.69 -1.33 -7.53
C ARG A 57 -27.66 -1.69 -8.60
N ARG A 58 -27.35 -0.78 -9.54
CA ARG A 58 -26.38 -1.05 -10.62
C ARG A 58 -24.97 -1.27 -10.08
N PHE A 59 -24.57 -0.48 -9.09
CA PHE A 59 -23.27 -0.67 -8.44
C PHE A 59 -23.19 -2.02 -7.72
N ARG A 60 -24.22 -2.38 -6.95
CA ARG A 60 -24.30 -3.67 -6.25
C ARG A 60 -24.23 -4.85 -7.22
N GLU A 61 -24.98 -4.80 -8.32
CA GLU A 61 -24.93 -5.84 -9.36
C GLU A 61 -23.53 -5.93 -10.00
N SER A 62 -22.88 -4.79 -10.27
CA SER A 62 -21.52 -4.74 -10.82
C SER A 62 -20.48 -5.32 -9.86
N VAL A 63 -20.56 -5.00 -8.56
CA VAL A 63 -19.69 -5.57 -7.52
C VAL A 63 -19.86 -7.10 -7.47
N ASN A 64 -21.09 -7.58 -7.38
CA ASN A 64 -21.37 -9.02 -7.30
C ASN A 64 -20.93 -9.76 -8.56
N ARG A 65 -21.20 -9.21 -9.75
CA ARG A 65 -20.74 -9.80 -11.03
C ARG A 65 -19.23 -9.79 -11.14
N SER A 66 -18.59 -8.70 -10.77
CA SER A 66 -17.12 -8.60 -10.80
C SER A 66 -16.46 -9.64 -9.88
N LEU A 67 -16.99 -9.92 -8.70
CA LEU A 67 -16.42 -10.89 -7.77
C LEU A 67 -16.72 -12.34 -8.19
N PHE A 68 -17.98 -12.68 -8.45
CA PHE A 68 -18.41 -14.06 -8.62
C PHE A 68 -18.48 -14.51 -10.09
N ARG A 69 -18.71 -13.58 -11.04
CA ARG A 69 -18.85 -13.85 -12.48
C ARG A 69 -17.89 -12.98 -13.30
N THR A 70 -16.62 -13.04 -12.96
CA THR A 70 -15.55 -12.18 -13.52
C THR A 70 -15.52 -12.18 -15.05
N TYR A 71 -15.72 -13.35 -15.70
CA TYR A 71 -15.73 -13.45 -17.16
C TYR A 71 -16.86 -12.61 -17.75
N ASN A 72 -18.10 -12.83 -17.30
CA ASN A 72 -19.28 -12.14 -17.82
C ASN A 72 -19.18 -10.62 -17.57
N PHE A 73 -18.63 -10.22 -16.40
CA PHE A 73 -18.44 -8.81 -16.10
C PHE A 73 -17.49 -8.12 -17.09
N PHE A 74 -16.34 -8.73 -17.39
CA PHE A 74 -15.39 -8.13 -18.33
C PHE A 74 -15.87 -8.24 -19.79
N ALA A 75 -16.67 -9.24 -20.15
CA ALA A 75 -17.36 -9.30 -21.43
C ALA A 75 -18.36 -8.15 -21.58
N ASP A 76 -19.14 -7.86 -20.53
CA ASP A 76 -20.08 -6.72 -20.51
C ASP A 76 -19.32 -5.37 -20.58
N VAL A 77 -18.11 -5.27 -20.01
CA VAL A 77 -17.23 -4.10 -20.15
C VAL A 77 -16.77 -3.94 -21.60
N ARG A 78 -16.37 -5.04 -22.27
CA ARG A 78 -16.01 -5.04 -23.70
C ARG A 78 -17.16 -4.56 -24.58
N ASP A 79 -18.36 -5.06 -24.29
CA ASP A 79 -19.57 -4.79 -25.08
C ASP A 79 -20.26 -3.45 -24.69
N GLU A 80 -19.61 -2.62 -23.84
CA GLU A 80 -20.10 -1.31 -23.38
C GLU A 80 -21.44 -1.33 -22.63
N ARG A 81 -21.87 -2.51 -22.13
CA ARG A 81 -23.20 -2.68 -21.52
C ARG A 81 -23.29 -2.18 -20.08
N ILE A 82 -22.15 -2.15 -19.34
CA ILE A 82 -22.12 -1.82 -17.91
C ILE A 82 -20.99 -0.83 -17.65
N LEU A 83 -21.22 0.45 -17.93
CA LEU A 83 -20.19 1.42 -17.68
C LEU A 83 -20.76 2.66 -16.98
N SER A 84 -20.64 2.70 -15.65
CA SER A 84 -20.80 3.94 -14.90
C SER A 84 -19.43 4.48 -14.54
N TYR A 85 -19.02 5.58 -15.18
CA TYR A 85 -17.75 6.27 -14.89
C TYR A 85 -17.62 6.61 -13.41
N GLY A 86 -18.68 7.14 -12.80
CA GLY A 86 -18.70 7.53 -11.40
C GLY A 86 -18.42 6.36 -10.46
N HIS A 87 -18.98 5.18 -10.71
CA HIS A 87 -18.75 3.99 -9.88
C HIS A 87 -17.29 3.51 -9.94
N THR A 88 -16.69 3.57 -11.13
CA THR A 88 -15.29 3.16 -11.32
C THR A 88 -14.33 4.13 -10.63
N VAL A 89 -14.54 5.44 -10.78
CA VAL A 89 -13.72 6.45 -10.10
C VAL A 89 -13.88 6.35 -8.58
N PHE A 90 -15.11 6.19 -8.10
CA PHE A 90 -15.38 6.01 -6.68
C PHE A 90 -14.65 4.77 -6.10
N LEU A 91 -14.71 3.64 -6.80
CA LEU A 91 -13.99 2.44 -6.40
C LEU A 91 -12.46 2.65 -6.40
N ALA A 92 -11.94 3.40 -7.39
CA ALA A 92 -10.52 3.76 -7.43
C ALA A 92 -10.09 4.57 -6.20
N VAL A 93 -10.91 5.54 -5.77
CA VAL A 93 -10.67 6.33 -4.55
C VAL A 93 -10.69 5.42 -3.32
N ILE A 94 -11.70 4.55 -3.18
CA ILE A 94 -11.78 3.60 -2.05
C ILE A 94 -10.52 2.73 -1.96
N VAL A 95 -10.11 2.12 -3.05
CA VAL A 95 -8.91 1.27 -3.10
C VAL A 95 -7.66 2.08 -2.75
N SER A 96 -7.55 3.31 -3.27
CA SER A 96 -6.40 4.19 -3.00
C SER A 96 -6.31 4.59 -1.54
N VAL A 97 -7.43 4.97 -0.91
CA VAL A 97 -7.45 5.33 0.51
C VAL A 97 -7.19 4.11 1.40
N THR A 98 -7.73 2.95 1.06
CA THR A 98 -7.47 1.70 1.81
C THR A 98 -5.98 1.39 1.82
N TRP A 99 -5.32 1.40 0.68
CA TRP A 99 -3.87 1.17 0.59
C TRP A 99 -3.05 2.24 1.29
N ALA A 100 -3.44 3.51 1.17
CA ALA A 100 -2.77 4.61 1.87
C ALA A 100 -2.86 4.46 3.38
N THR A 101 -4.00 4.00 3.90
CA THR A 101 -4.20 3.73 5.34
C THR A 101 -3.32 2.57 5.81
N ILE A 102 -3.22 1.47 5.06
CA ILE A 102 -2.33 0.35 5.36
C ILE A 102 -0.87 0.80 5.40
N LEU A 103 -0.41 1.51 4.36
CA LEU A 103 0.96 2.02 4.29
C LEU A 103 1.26 3.01 5.42
N SER A 104 0.32 3.92 5.71
CA SER A 104 0.46 4.88 6.82
C SER A 104 0.59 4.18 8.16
N SER A 105 -0.23 3.14 8.39
CA SER A 105 -0.20 2.33 9.61
C SER A 105 1.15 1.62 9.78
N LEU A 106 1.66 0.98 8.73
CA LEU A 106 2.96 0.30 8.74
C LEU A 106 4.11 1.27 8.93
N CYS A 107 4.17 2.35 8.15
CA CYS A 107 5.22 3.36 8.26
C CYS A 107 5.23 4.03 9.64
N SER A 108 4.06 4.28 10.22
CA SER A 108 3.96 4.86 11.56
C SER A 108 4.42 3.89 12.66
N HIS A 109 4.19 2.58 12.48
CA HIS A 109 4.67 1.57 13.42
C HIS A 109 6.20 1.43 13.39
N TYR A 110 6.78 1.39 12.19
CA TYR A 110 8.22 1.21 12.02
C TYR A 110 9.04 2.51 12.00
N ARG A 111 8.43 3.67 12.27
CA ARG A 111 9.09 4.98 12.14
C ARG A 111 10.38 5.13 12.98
N ASP A 112 10.44 4.45 14.13
CA ASP A 112 11.56 4.51 15.07
C ASP A 112 12.53 3.32 14.88
N ASN A 113 12.31 2.47 13.86
CA ASN A 113 13.12 1.28 13.61
C ASN A 113 14.28 1.59 12.65
N ILE A 114 15.52 1.37 13.11
CA ILE A 114 16.76 1.61 12.34
C ILE A 114 16.80 0.78 11.05
N VAL A 115 16.30 -0.47 11.09
CA VAL A 115 16.27 -1.34 9.91
C VAL A 115 15.35 -0.76 8.84
N PHE A 116 14.18 -0.23 9.25
CA PHE A 116 13.25 0.43 8.34
C PHE A 116 13.85 1.71 7.73
N ASP A 117 14.57 2.50 8.53
CA ASP A 117 15.29 3.69 8.06
C ASP A 117 16.35 3.35 7.00
N ASN A 118 17.12 2.28 7.23
CA ASN A 118 18.10 1.78 6.28
C ASN A 118 17.43 1.27 4.99
N VAL A 119 16.31 0.55 5.08
CA VAL A 119 15.55 0.10 3.92
C VAL A 119 15.01 1.28 3.12
N LEU A 120 14.50 2.32 3.78
CA LEU A 120 14.07 3.55 3.09
C LEU A 120 15.22 4.24 2.36
N SER A 121 16.42 4.26 2.95
CA SER A 121 17.61 4.84 2.32
C SER A 121 18.07 4.05 1.09
N LEU A 122 17.77 2.75 1.02
CA LEU A 122 18.03 1.92 -0.16
C LEU A 122 17.11 2.26 -1.35
N PHE A 123 15.87 2.63 -1.08
CA PHE A 123 14.86 2.83 -2.13
C PHE A 123 14.66 4.30 -2.51
N LEU A 124 14.99 5.23 -1.60
CA LEU A 124 14.67 6.65 -1.73
C LEU A 124 15.94 7.49 -1.68
N SER A 125 15.97 8.54 -2.50
CA SER A 125 16.98 9.59 -2.34
C SER A 125 16.76 10.37 -1.02
N ASP A 126 17.81 10.98 -0.49
CA ASP A 126 17.76 11.66 0.81
C ASP A 126 16.65 12.69 0.92
N GLY A 127 16.41 13.49 -0.11
CA GLY A 127 15.34 14.48 -0.12
C GLY A 127 13.93 13.86 -0.09
N LEU A 128 13.71 12.73 -0.81
CA LEU A 128 12.45 12.00 -0.77
C LEU A 128 12.25 11.28 0.57
N LYS A 129 13.33 10.76 1.16
CA LYS A 129 13.32 10.15 2.49
C LYS A 129 12.90 11.16 3.56
N GLU A 130 13.54 12.34 3.60
CA GLU A 130 13.18 13.40 4.55
C GLU A 130 11.72 13.84 4.40
N TRP A 131 11.28 14.01 3.16
CA TRP A 131 9.89 14.38 2.88
C TRP A 131 8.91 13.32 3.38
N LEU A 132 9.19 12.03 3.15
CA LEU A 132 8.37 10.91 3.60
C LEU A 132 8.36 10.82 5.12
N VAL A 133 9.51 10.97 5.79
CA VAL A 133 9.60 10.99 7.25
C VAL A 133 8.74 12.10 7.84
N ARG A 134 8.77 13.33 7.28
CA ARG A 134 7.89 14.42 7.73
C ARG A 134 6.40 14.08 7.58
N LEU A 135 6.03 13.35 6.53
CA LEU A 135 4.65 12.89 6.32
C LEU A 135 4.22 11.82 7.33
N VAL A 136 5.12 10.89 7.68
CA VAL A 136 4.82 9.81 8.65
C VAL A 136 4.43 10.36 10.01
N TRP A 137 5.01 11.50 10.43
CA TRP A 137 4.63 12.18 11.69
C TRP A 137 3.24 12.82 11.66
N SER A 138 2.61 12.95 10.49
CA SER A 138 1.25 13.47 10.35
C SER A 138 0.37 12.47 9.57
N PRO A 139 -0.23 11.46 10.25
CA PRO A 139 -0.94 10.36 9.61
C PRO A 139 -2.03 10.78 8.62
N LEU A 140 -2.79 11.84 8.95
CA LEU A 140 -3.81 12.36 8.05
C LEU A 140 -3.22 12.87 6.73
N LYS A 141 -2.15 13.68 6.81
CA LYS A 141 -1.46 14.21 5.61
C LYS A 141 -0.87 13.07 4.79
N PHE A 142 -0.30 12.06 5.47
CA PHE A 142 0.22 10.87 4.81
C PHE A 142 -0.88 10.15 4.02
N ILE A 143 -2.04 9.86 4.65
CA ILE A 143 -3.15 9.17 3.98
C ILE A 143 -3.61 9.95 2.75
N VAL A 144 -3.79 11.28 2.85
CA VAL A 144 -4.25 12.11 1.73
C VAL A 144 -3.25 12.14 0.59
N VAL A 145 -1.98 12.38 0.88
CA VAL A 145 -0.93 12.49 -0.15
C VAL A 145 -0.67 11.15 -0.82
N VAL A 146 -0.53 10.08 -0.02
CA VAL A 146 -0.26 8.74 -0.54
C VAL A 146 -1.46 8.18 -1.30
N SER A 147 -2.70 8.46 -0.86
CA SER A 147 -3.89 8.05 -1.62
C SER A 147 -3.95 8.73 -3.00
N GLY A 148 -3.58 10.01 -3.08
CA GLY A 148 -3.43 10.71 -4.35
C GLY A 148 -2.36 10.07 -5.25
N GLY A 149 -1.21 9.72 -4.68
CA GLY A 149 -0.13 9.02 -5.39
C GLY A 149 -0.55 7.64 -5.89
N ILE A 150 -1.28 6.87 -5.07
CA ILE A 150 -1.80 5.56 -5.47
C ILE A 150 -2.86 5.71 -6.58
N PHE A 151 -3.75 6.68 -6.47
CA PHE A 151 -4.74 6.97 -7.52
C PHE A 151 -4.03 7.30 -8.85
N LEU A 152 -3.00 8.15 -8.83
CA LEU A 152 -2.19 8.46 -10.00
C LEU A 152 -1.51 7.20 -10.57
N LYS A 153 -0.94 6.35 -9.70
CA LYS A 153 -0.38 5.05 -10.10
C LYS A 153 -1.41 4.17 -10.81
N LEU A 154 -2.67 4.15 -10.35
CA LEU A 154 -3.75 3.41 -11.00
C LEU A 154 -4.08 3.97 -12.39
N CYS A 155 -4.05 5.29 -12.57
CA CYS A 155 -4.20 5.94 -13.87
C CYS A 155 -3.03 5.57 -14.81
N VAL A 156 -1.79 5.59 -14.31
CA VAL A 156 -0.61 5.19 -15.08
C VAL A 156 -0.69 3.72 -15.47
N LEU A 157 -1.07 2.84 -14.55
CA LEU A 157 -1.26 1.41 -14.85
C LEU A 157 -2.31 1.22 -15.96
N SER A 158 -3.41 1.98 -15.92
CA SER A 158 -4.44 1.95 -16.96
C SER A 158 -3.92 2.43 -18.32
N LEU A 159 -2.98 3.41 -18.33
CA LEU A 159 -2.28 3.82 -19.54
C LEU A 159 -1.36 2.73 -20.07
N VAL A 160 -0.63 2.03 -19.21
CA VAL A 160 0.20 0.88 -19.60
C VAL A 160 -0.67 -0.22 -20.21
N VAL A 161 -1.81 -0.55 -19.59
CA VAL A 161 -2.78 -1.50 -20.14
C VAL A 161 -3.27 -1.04 -21.52
N ARG A 162 -3.52 0.26 -21.71
CA ARG A 162 -3.89 0.82 -23.02
C ARG A 162 -2.77 0.68 -24.06
N MET A 163 -1.52 0.89 -23.67
CA MET A 163 -0.39 0.72 -24.59
C MET A 163 -0.27 -0.73 -25.10
N LEU A 164 -0.58 -1.71 -24.24
CA LEU A 164 -0.65 -3.11 -24.65
C LEU A 164 -1.75 -3.38 -25.69
N SER A 165 -2.81 -2.55 -25.75
CA SER A 165 -3.89 -2.69 -26.73
C SER A 165 -3.45 -2.42 -28.17
N VAL A 166 -2.42 -1.59 -28.35
CA VAL A 166 -1.86 -1.30 -29.68
C VAL A 166 -1.28 -2.58 -30.30
N ALA A 167 -0.70 -3.46 -29.47
CA ALA A 167 -0.18 -4.76 -29.91
C ALA A 167 -1.31 -5.78 -30.24
N ALA A 168 -2.51 -5.59 -29.66
CA ALA A 168 -3.65 -6.52 -29.83
C ALA A 168 -4.60 -6.14 -30.98
N ARG A 169 -4.27 -5.13 -31.81
CA ARG A 169 -5.07 -4.63 -32.94
C ARG A 169 -6.53 -4.23 -32.60
N GLY A 170 -6.88 -4.08 -31.31
CA GLY A 170 -8.19 -3.64 -30.85
C GLY A 170 -8.25 -2.14 -30.59
N ARG A 171 -9.31 -1.46 -31.05
CA ARG A 171 -9.58 -0.05 -30.66
C ARG A 171 -10.23 -0.03 -29.28
N VAL A 172 -9.41 -0.07 -28.21
CA VAL A 172 -9.91 0.01 -26.84
C VAL A 172 -9.69 1.44 -26.30
N TYR A 173 -10.75 2.08 -25.84
CA TYR A 173 -10.68 3.42 -25.26
C TYR A 173 -10.02 3.37 -23.87
N PHE A 174 -9.39 4.46 -23.45
CA PHE A 174 -8.75 4.59 -22.13
C PHE A 174 -9.70 4.18 -20.98
N TYR A 175 -10.97 4.53 -21.11
CA TYR A 175 -11.96 4.23 -20.09
C TYR A 175 -12.16 2.72 -19.85
N HIS A 176 -12.13 1.90 -20.88
CA HIS A 176 -12.20 0.45 -20.74
C HIS A 176 -10.99 -0.08 -19.98
N CYS A 177 -9.78 0.43 -20.31
CA CYS A 177 -8.55 0.06 -19.64
C CYS A 177 -8.58 0.46 -18.16
N PHE A 178 -9.08 1.66 -17.87
CA PHE A 178 -9.27 2.14 -16.51
C PHE A 178 -10.28 1.27 -15.75
N SER A 179 -11.41 0.93 -16.38
CA SER A 179 -12.40 0.03 -15.77
C SER A 179 -11.83 -1.37 -15.51
N ILE A 180 -11.10 -1.97 -16.46
CA ILE A 180 -10.45 -3.27 -16.25
C ILE A 180 -9.52 -3.20 -15.04
N THR A 181 -8.67 -2.18 -14.99
CA THR A 181 -7.69 -2.01 -13.90
C THR A 181 -8.38 -1.88 -12.55
N ILE A 182 -9.33 -0.97 -12.42
CA ILE A 182 -9.98 -0.67 -11.14
C ILE A 182 -10.85 -1.83 -10.66
N TRP A 183 -11.69 -2.42 -11.54
CA TRP A 183 -12.56 -3.53 -11.15
C TRP A 183 -11.79 -4.83 -10.88
N SER A 184 -10.60 -4.99 -11.44
CA SER A 184 -9.71 -6.08 -11.06
C SER A 184 -9.21 -5.92 -9.62
N MET A 185 -9.08 -4.68 -9.12
CA MET A 185 -8.63 -4.36 -7.77
C MET A 185 -9.73 -4.38 -6.71
N LEU A 186 -10.97 -4.68 -7.09
CA LEU A 186 -12.10 -4.79 -6.15
C LEU A 186 -11.81 -5.69 -4.91
N PRO A 187 -11.09 -6.83 -5.01
CA PRO A 187 -10.78 -7.64 -3.84
C PRO A 187 -10.03 -6.90 -2.73
N TYR A 188 -9.30 -5.81 -3.04
CA TYR A 188 -8.63 -5.02 -2.03
C TYR A 188 -9.56 -4.32 -1.04
N VAL A 189 -10.84 -4.21 -1.34
CA VAL A 189 -11.86 -3.70 -0.41
C VAL A 189 -11.92 -4.55 0.88
N ILE A 190 -11.56 -5.84 0.81
CA ILE A 190 -11.49 -6.72 1.99
C ILE A 190 -10.45 -6.23 3.02
N PHE A 191 -9.47 -5.44 2.60
CA PHE A 191 -8.47 -4.89 3.50
C PHE A 191 -8.90 -3.65 4.29
N ILE A 192 -10.10 -3.12 4.08
CA ILE A 192 -10.59 -1.97 4.87
C ILE A 192 -10.58 -2.28 6.38
N PRO A 193 -11.16 -3.39 6.85
CA PRO A 193 -11.08 -3.75 8.28
C PRO A 193 -9.65 -3.99 8.75
N VAL A 194 -8.82 -4.61 7.90
CA VAL A 194 -7.40 -4.84 8.22
C VAL A 194 -6.66 -3.52 8.40
N ALA A 195 -6.88 -2.55 7.52
CA ALA A 195 -6.28 -1.22 7.61
C ALA A 195 -6.62 -0.48 8.90
N MET A 196 -7.86 -0.69 9.44
CA MET A 196 -8.32 -0.08 10.69
C MET A 196 -7.59 -0.63 11.91
N VAL A 197 -7.32 -1.93 11.93
CA VAL A 197 -6.82 -2.64 13.12
C VAL A 197 -5.30 -2.83 13.07
N LEU A 198 -4.69 -2.74 11.89
CA LEU A 198 -3.30 -3.11 11.64
C LEU A 198 -2.31 -2.40 12.58
N TYR A 199 -2.49 -1.09 12.82
CA TYR A 199 -1.60 -0.35 13.71
C TYR A 199 -1.64 -0.90 15.14
N ARG A 200 -2.84 -1.15 15.67
CA ARG A 200 -3.01 -1.69 17.01
C ARG A 200 -2.46 -3.12 17.12
N LEU A 201 -2.73 -3.92 16.10
CA LEU A 201 -2.26 -5.30 16.04
C LEU A 201 -0.71 -5.36 16.03
N SER A 202 -0.08 -4.45 15.28
CA SER A 202 1.39 -4.36 15.21
C SER A 202 2.01 -3.91 16.53
N MET A 203 1.30 -3.09 17.32
CA MET A 203 1.77 -2.64 18.63
C MET A 203 1.69 -3.74 19.70
N GLU A 204 0.72 -4.64 19.61
CA GLU A 204 0.55 -5.72 20.59
C GLU A 204 1.58 -6.83 20.38
N THR A 205 1.83 -7.23 19.12
CA THR A 205 2.77 -8.33 18.83
C THR A 205 3.28 -8.24 17.39
N GLU A 206 4.58 -8.19 17.19
CA GLU A 206 5.20 -8.18 15.84
C GLU A 206 4.88 -9.44 15.04
N THR A 207 4.59 -10.56 15.71
CA THR A 207 4.28 -11.86 15.08
C THR A 207 3.08 -11.77 14.12
N TYR A 208 2.11 -10.88 14.38
CA TYR A 208 0.92 -10.73 13.52
C TYR A 208 1.20 -10.06 12.17
N ILE A 209 2.33 -9.40 12.01
CA ILE A 209 2.69 -8.74 10.75
C ILE A 209 2.92 -9.76 9.64
N VAL A 210 3.54 -10.90 9.95
CA VAL A 210 3.85 -11.95 8.97
C VAL A 210 2.57 -12.49 8.29
N PRO A 211 1.53 -12.96 9.02
CA PRO A 211 0.29 -13.42 8.39
C PRO A 211 -0.46 -12.32 7.63
N VAL A 212 -0.39 -11.06 8.08
CA VAL A 212 -1.00 -9.94 7.35
C VAL A 212 -0.28 -9.69 6.03
N VAL A 213 1.04 -9.68 6.02
CA VAL A 213 1.83 -9.54 4.79
C VAL A 213 1.58 -10.71 3.84
N ALA A 214 1.53 -11.94 4.35
CA ALA A 214 1.19 -13.13 3.54
C ALA A 214 -0.20 -13.01 2.90
N LEU A 215 -1.20 -12.54 3.65
CA LEU A 215 -2.55 -12.28 3.13
C LEU A 215 -2.53 -11.20 2.04
N ILE A 216 -1.81 -10.09 2.26
CA ILE A 216 -1.65 -9.02 1.27
C ILE A 216 -1.02 -9.56 -0.02
N LEU A 217 0.02 -10.38 0.09
CA LEU A 217 0.67 -11.00 -1.07
C LEU A 217 -0.27 -11.94 -1.82
N ALA A 218 -1.00 -12.80 -1.10
CA ALA A 218 -1.94 -13.74 -1.70
C ALA A 218 -3.07 -13.01 -2.47
N VAL A 219 -3.66 -11.98 -1.86
CA VAL A 219 -4.70 -11.17 -2.52
C VAL A 219 -4.12 -10.36 -3.68
N SER A 220 -2.90 -9.86 -3.56
CA SER A 220 -2.23 -9.13 -4.66
C SER A 220 -1.96 -10.02 -5.86
N LEU A 221 -1.55 -11.27 -5.64
CA LEU A 221 -1.40 -12.28 -6.69
C LEU A 221 -2.76 -12.58 -7.35
N TRP A 222 -3.81 -12.74 -6.55
CA TRP A 222 -5.17 -12.94 -7.08
C TRP A 222 -5.64 -11.75 -7.92
N VAL A 223 -5.43 -10.52 -7.45
CA VAL A 223 -5.75 -9.28 -8.20
C VAL A 223 -4.96 -9.21 -9.50
N PHE A 224 -3.67 -9.55 -9.48
CA PHE A 224 -2.84 -9.61 -10.68
C PHE A 224 -3.39 -10.58 -11.72
N MET A 225 -3.75 -11.80 -11.30
CA MET A 225 -4.37 -12.80 -12.18
C MET A 225 -5.72 -12.32 -12.74
N ARG A 226 -6.53 -11.61 -11.91
CA ARG A 226 -7.78 -11.00 -12.38
C ARG A 226 -7.55 -9.91 -13.43
N LEU A 227 -6.52 -9.08 -13.24
CA LEU A 227 -6.15 -8.05 -14.21
C LEU A 227 -5.80 -8.66 -15.56
N LEU A 228 -4.94 -9.68 -15.57
CA LEU A 228 -4.56 -10.39 -16.79
C LEU A 228 -5.76 -11.06 -17.47
N LYS A 229 -6.65 -11.67 -16.67
CA LYS A 229 -7.90 -12.24 -17.18
C LYS A 229 -8.80 -11.17 -17.79
N GLY A 230 -8.95 -10.01 -17.15
CA GLY A 230 -9.72 -8.88 -17.67
C GLY A 230 -9.18 -8.36 -19.00
N ILE A 231 -7.85 -8.22 -19.10
CA ILE A 231 -7.16 -7.83 -20.35
C ILE A 231 -7.44 -8.87 -21.45
N SER A 232 -7.28 -10.16 -21.16
CA SER A 232 -7.53 -11.23 -22.13
C SER A 232 -8.95 -11.19 -22.70
N ILE A 233 -9.97 -10.98 -21.85
CA ILE A 233 -11.38 -10.96 -22.26
C ILE A 233 -11.71 -9.71 -23.07
N VAL A 234 -11.26 -8.53 -22.62
CA VAL A 234 -11.62 -7.26 -23.26
C VAL A 234 -10.90 -7.09 -24.60
N TYR A 235 -9.66 -7.59 -24.71
CA TYR A 235 -8.90 -7.53 -25.97
C TYR A 235 -9.13 -8.71 -26.91
N ASP A 236 -9.94 -9.68 -26.46
CA ASP A 236 -10.21 -10.91 -27.20
C ASP A 236 -8.92 -11.63 -27.65
N VAL A 237 -7.96 -11.67 -26.74
CA VAL A 237 -6.65 -12.32 -26.96
C VAL A 237 -6.60 -13.63 -26.17
N PHE A 238 -5.95 -14.63 -26.77
CA PHE A 238 -5.80 -15.95 -26.14
C PHE A 238 -5.19 -15.83 -24.73
N PRO A 239 -5.83 -16.36 -23.68
CA PRO A 239 -5.45 -16.15 -22.29
C PRO A 239 -3.99 -16.47 -21.99
N LEU A 240 -3.46 -17.58 -22.50
CA LEU A 240 -2.09 -18.01 -22.25
C LEU A 240 -1.06 -16.99 -22.71
N LYS A 241 -1.29 -16.30 -23.86
CA LYS A 241 -0.41 -15.24 -24.35
C LYS A 241 -0.38 -14.05 -23.41
N VAL A 242 -1.56 -13.66 -22.87
CA VAL A 242 -1.67 -12.52 -21.92
C VAL A 242 -1.01 -12.86 -20.60
N TYR A 243 -1.20 -14.08 -20.08
CA TYR A 243 -0.54 -14.53 -18.85
C TYR A 243 0.98 -14.61 -19.00
N ALA A 244 1.47 -15.19 -20.10
CA ALA A 244 2.90 -15.28 -20.37
C ALA A 244 3.54 -13.88 -20.51
N LEU A 245 2.91 -12.98 -21.28
CA LEU A 245 3.38 -11.61 -21.44
C LEU A 245 3.32 -10.82 -20.14
N GLY A 246 2.22 -10.95 -19.38
CA GLY A 246 2.07 -10.30 -18.08
C GLY A 246 3.12 -10.74 -17.06
N LEU A 247 3.40 -12.05 -17.01
CA LEU A 247 4.45 -12.60 -16.17
C LEU A 247 5.84 -12.09 -16.61
N LEU A 248 6.11 -12.09 -17.91
CA LEU A 248 7.37 -11.59 -18.46
C LEU A 248 7.57 -10.11 -18.11
N VAL A 249 6.54 -9.28 -18.26
CA VAL A 249 6.60 -7.85 -17.90
C VAL A 249 6.82 -7.68 -16.40
N ALA A 250 6.17 -8.48 -15.55
CA ALA A 250 6.35 -8.43 -14.10
C ALA A 250 7.79 -8.82 -13.71
N VAL A 251 8.32 -9.90 -14.30
CA VAL A 251 9.71 -10.33 -14.07
C VAL A 251 10.71 -9.30 -14.59
N ALA A 252 10.48 -8.75 -15.77
CA ALA A 252 11.36 -7.72 -16.35
C ALA A 252 11.34 -6.43 -15.50
N ALA A 253 10.17 -6.01 -14.99
CA ALA A 253 10.05 -4.83 -14.13
C ALA A 253 10.75 -5.04 -12.78
N THR A 254 10.62 -6.22 -12.16
CA THR A 254 11.33 -6.56 -10.92
C THR A 254 12.85 -6.66 -11.14
N ALA A 255 13.29 -7.26 -12.24
CA ALA A 255 14.71 -7.33 -12.59
C ALA A 255 15.30 -5.93 -12.86
N ALA A 256 14.57 -5.07 -13.58
CA ALA A 256 14.99 -3.69 -13.84
C ALA A 256 15.07 -2.87 -12.54
N LEU A 257 14.10 -3.01 -11.65
CA LEU A 257 14.12 -2.36 -10.34
C LEU A 257 15.32 -2.83 -9.50
N PHE A 258 15.55 -4.15 -9.44
CA PHE A 258 16.67 -4.71 -8.71
C PHE A 258 18.01 -4.26 -9.30
N GLY A 259 18.15 -4.27 -10.64
CA GLY A 259 19.34 -3.79 -11.32
C GLY A 259 19.62 -2.30 -11.07
N TYR A 260 18.57 -1.48 -11.06
CA TYR A 260 18.69 -0.06 -10.71
C TYR A 260 19.16 0.14 -9.26
N LEU A 261 18.57 -0.60 -8.31
CA LEU A 261 18.96 -0.54 -6.90
C LEU A 261 20.38 -1.05 -6.68
N ASP A 262 20.80 -2.09 -7.40
CA ASP A 262 22.16 -2.61 -7.34
C ASP A 262 23.18 -1.62 -7.88
N TYR A 263 22.87 -0.98 -9.01
CA TYR A 263 23.72 0.06 -9.59
C TYR A 263 23.84 1.31 -8.70
N SER A 264 22.71 1.77 -8.09
CA SER A 264 22.71 3.01 -7.31
C SER A 264 23.18 2.82 -5.88
N GLN A 265 22.93 1.67 -5.25
CA GLN A 265 23.09 1.43 -3.81
C GLN A 265 23.92 0.17 -3.48
N SER A 266 24.44 -0.53 -4.49
CA SER A 266 25.20 -1.78 -4.28
C SER A 266 24.43 -2.83 -3.43
N THR A 267 23.13 -2.95 -3.68
CA THR A 267 22.20 -3.77 -2.89
C THR A 267 22.63 -5.24 -2.79
N SER A 268 23.26 -5.79 -3.84
CA SER A 268 23.79 -7.16 -3.84
C SER A 268 24.87 -7.39 -2.79
N LEU A 269 25.74 -6.39 -2.54
CA LEU A 269 26.75 -6.45 -1.49
C LEU A 269 26.11 -6.48 -0.11
N TYR A 270 25.13 -5.62 0.17
CA TYR A 270 24.41 -5.62 1.44
C TYR A 270 23.70 -6.95 1.70
N LEU A 271 23.05 -7.53 0.70
CA LEU A 271 22.41 -8.85 0.82
C LEU A 271 23.45 -9.95 1.14
N LYS A 272 24.60 -9.95 0.51
CA LYS A 272 25.69 -10.90 0.84
C LYS A 272 26.16 -10.76 2.28
N TYR A 273 26.40 -9.54 2.74
CA TYR A 273 26.79 -9.28 4.14
C TYR A 273 25.69 -9.75 5.11
N PHE A 274 24.43 -9.46 4.82
CA PHE A 274 23.31 -9.89 5.65
C PHE A 274 23.20 -11.40 5.76
N VAL A 275 23.33 -12.11 4.64
CA VAL A 275 23.31 -13.59 4.62
C VAL A 275 24.52 -14.18 5.37
N GLN A 276 25.70 -13.56 5.25
CA GLN A 276 26.88 -13.98 6.01
C GLN A 276 26.70 -13.76 7.52
N ALA A 277 26.18 -12.59 7.92
CA ALA A 277 25.90 -12.29 9.32
C ALA A 277 24.89 -13.28 9.94
N MET A 278 23.85 -13.66 9.22
CA MET A 278 22.92 -14.68 9.69
C MET A 278 23.55 -16.06 9.84
N LYS A 279 24.48 -16.46 8.95
CA LYS A 279 25.20 -17.74 9.04
C LYS A 279 26.15 -17.83 10.24
N HIS A 280 26.62 -16.68 10.73
CA HIS A 280 27.49 -16.62 11.92
C HIS A 280 26.70 -16.47 13.23
N ALA A 281 25.41 -16.17 13.16
CA ALA A 281 24.53 -16.02 14.32
C ALA A 281 23.76 -17.32 14.66
N THR A 282 23.78 -18.32 13.76
CA THR A 282 23.28 -19.69 13.96
C THR A 282 24.43 -20.63 14.25
#